data_2d039cdcebebc2d980227fc7cd4e767d
#
_entry.id   2d039cdcebebc2d980227fc7cd4e767d
#
_cell.length_a   1.000
_cell.length_b   1.000
_cell.length_c   1.000
_cell.angle_alpha   90.00
_cell.angle_beta   90.00
_cell.angle_gamma   90.00
#
_symmetry.space_group_name_H-M   'P 1'
#
loop_
_entity.id
_entity.type
_entity.pdbx_description
1 polymer ?
#
loop_
_entity_poly.entity_id
_entity_poly.type
_entity_poly.pdbx_seq_one_letter_code
_entity_poly.pdbx_strand_id
1 'polypeptide(L)'
;MKAILADTTPLYGAIDTSDQFHARAQAEIQRIATEKLIVVVSFPVYIEAYSLTLYRLGFEQATRFSQNCLESANLLNPTEEQYLKAIKKVQQFPDQTITIVDALTAILADELNIPVWTYDYHFDVMKISVWR
;
A
#
# COMPACT_ATOMS: atom_id res chain seq x y z
N MET A 1 -1.87 14.54 13.58
CA MET A 1 -0.69 13.88 13.01
C MET A 1 -0.97 13.54 11.55
N LYS A 2 0.05 13.64 10.72
CA LYS A 2 -0.11 13.30 9.31
C LYS A 2 -0.07 11.79 9.11
N ALA A 3 -0.89 11.31 8.19
CA ALA A 3 -0.95 9.90 7.83
C ALA A 3 -0.74 9.69 6.34
N ILE A 4 -0.25 8.53 5.98
CA ILE A 4 -0.14 8.06 4.61
C ILE A 4 -0.75 6.66 4.51
N LEU A 5 -1.32 6.34 3.35
CA LEU A 5 -1.91 5.03 3.09
C LEU A 5 -0.94 4.21 2.25
N ALA A 6 -0.43 3.13 2.81
CA ALA A 6 0.56 2.32 2.11
C ALA A 6 -0.08 1.42 1.05
N ASP A 7 0.57 1.37 -0.11
CA ASP A 7 0.33 0.37 -1.14
C ASP A 7 1.32 -0.78 -1.00
N THR A 8 1.13 -1.83 -1.76
CA THR A 8 1.97 -3.04 -1.72
C THR A 8 3.41 -2.78 -2.15
N THR A 9 3.61 -1.94 -3.17
CA THR A 9 4.93 -1.75 -3.79
C THR A 9 6.02 -1.26 -2.84
N PRO A 10 5.81 -0.22 -2.01
CA PRO A 10 6.84 0.16 -1.04
C PRO A 10 6.98 -0.82 0.12
N LEU A 11 5.90 -1.45 0.55
CA LEU A 11 5.98 -2.44 1.62
C LEU A 11 6.83 -3.64 1.21
N TYR A 12 6.62 -4.15 0.02
CA TYR A 12 7.42 -5.24 -0.52
C TYR A 12 8.86 -4.79 -0.81
N GLY A 13 9.03 -3.62 -1.44
CA GLY A 13 10.34 -3.06 -1.76
C GLY A 13 11.23 -2.91 -0.53
N ALA A 14 10.64 -2.57 0.62
CA ALA A 14 11.38 -2.44 1.88
C ALA A 14 11.99 -3.76 2.36
N ILE A 15 11.40 -4.89 1.98
CA ILE A 15 11.80 -6.21 2.46
C ILE A 15 12.79 -6.88 1.51
N ASP A 16 12.56 -6.80 0.21
CA ASP A 16 13.33 -7.49 -0.81
C ASP A 16 14.57 -6.68 -1.19
N THR A 17 15.74 -7.11 -0.73
CA THR A 17 17.01 -6.41 -0.98
C THR A 17 17.39 -6.38 -2.47
N SER A 18 16.81 -7.25 -3.29
CA SER A 18 17.03 -7.27 -4.74
C SER A 18 15.99 -6.48 -5.53
N ASP A 19 14.97 -5.92 -4.86
CA ASP A 19 13.95 -5.12 -5.53
C ASP A 19 14.53 -3.77 -5.98
N GLN A 20 14.12 -3.32 -7.17
CA GLN A 20 14.60 -2.06 -7.73
C GLN A 20 14.33 -0.84 -6.83
N PHE A 21 13.29 -0.93 -6.00
CA PHE A 21 12.88 0.17 -5.10
C PHE A 21 13.40 0.01 -3.67
N HIS A 22 14.23 -1.00 -3.40
CA HIS A 22 14.65 -1.28 -2.02
C HIS A 22 15.30 -0.08 -1.34
N ALA A 23 16.29 0.54 -1.98
CA ALA A 23 16.99 1.70 -1.40
C ALA A 23 16.05 2.87 -1.16
N ARG A 24 15.14 3.13 -2.11
CA ARG A 24 14.13 4.19 -1.99
C ARG A 24 13.19 3.91 -0.83
N ALA A 25 12.68 2.69 -0.71
CA ALA A 25 11.77 2.31 0.35
C ALA A 25 12.43 2.44 1.72
N GLN A 26 13.69 2.03 1.86
CA GLN A 26 14.44 2.16 3.11
C GLN A 26 14.62 3.63 3.52
N ALA A 27 14.96 4.50 2.57
CA ALA A 27 15.08 5.93 2.83
C ALA A 27 13.75 6.55 3.23
N GLU A 28 12.66 6.15 2.60
CA GLU A 28 11.31 6.64 2.92
C GLU A 28 10.84 6.16 4.29
N ILE A 29 11.18 4.94 4.69
CA ILE A 29 10.88 4.45 6.04
C ILE A 29 11.58 5.31 7.10
N GLN A 30 12.84 5.69 6.88
CA GLN A 30 13.54 6.58 7.79
C GLN A 30 12.89 7.96 7.85
N ARG A 31 12.46 8.47 6.71
CA ARG A 31 11.73 9.73 6.63
C ARG A 31 10.39 9.67 7.37
N ILE A 32 9.66 8.57 7.21
CA ILE A 32 8.41 8.32 7.93
C ILE A 32 8.64 8.39 9.45
N ALA A 33 9.68 7.73 9.92
CA ALA A 33 10.04 7.74 11.35
C ALA A 33 10.41 9.14 11.82
N THR A 34 11.24 9.87 11.06
CA THR A 34 11.69 11.22 11.40
C THR A 34 10.52 12.20 11.43
N GLU A 35 9.64 12.15 10.46
CA GLU A 35 8.47 13.03 10.37
C GLU A 35 7.30 12.55 11.24
N LYS A 36 7.44 11.40 11.87
CA LYS A 36 6.42 10.80 12.74
C LYS A 36 5.08 10.62 12.01
N LEU A 37 5.13 10.14 10.78
CA LEU A 37 3.93 9.88 9.99
C LEU A 37 3.26 8.60 10.49
N ILE A 38 1.93 8.62 10.47
CA ILE A 38 1.12 7.42 10.71
C ILE A 38 1.01 6.67 9.38
N VAL A 39 1.40 5.39 9.38
CA VAL A 39 1.23 4.53 8.20
C VAL A 39 -0.05 3.71 8.39
N VAL A 40 -1.00 3.92 7.51
CA VAL A 40 -2.24 3.14 7.46
C VAL A 40 -2.07 2.05 6.41
N VAL A 41 -2.39 0.82 6.76
CA VAL A 41 -2.34 -0.33 5.85
C VAL A 41 -3.71 -0.99 5.85
N SER A 42 -4.36 -1.07 4.68
CA SER A 42 -5.61 -1.81 4.58
C SER A 42 -5.34 -3.31 4.63
N PHE A 43 -6.29 -4.09 5.14
CA PHE A 43 -6.14 -5.54 5.14
C PHE A 43 -5.91 -6.14 3.76
N PRO A 44 -6.59 -5.70 2.67
CA PRO A 44 -6.27 -6.19 1.33
C PRO A 44 -4.81 -5.98 0.92
N VAL A 45 -4.24 -4.82 1.21
CA VAL A 45 -2.81 -4.56 0.95
C VAL A 45 -1.92 -5.43 1.83
N TYR A 46 -2.27 -5.56 3.11
CA TYR A 46 -1.55 -6.44 4.03
C TYR A 46 -1.50 -7.88 3.50
N ILE A 47 -2.65 -8.41 3.09
CA ILE A 47 -2.76 -9.77 2.57
C ILE A 47 -1.96 -9.93 1.28
N GLU A 48 -2.05 -8.97 0.37
CA GLU A 48 -1.31 -8.99 -0.89
C GLU A 48 0.21 -8.95 -0.66
N ALA A 49 0.67 -8.06 0.21
CA ALA A 49 2.08 -7.93 0.54
C ALA A 49 2.62 -9.18 1.26
N TYR A 50 1.83 -9.73 2.18
CA TYR A 50 2.17 -10.99 2.85
C TYR A 50 2.34 -12.12 1.84
N SER A 51 1.36 -12.28 0.95
CA SER A 51 1.36 -13.36 -0.03
C SER A 51 2.53 -13.24 -1.00
N LEU A 52 2.81 -12.03 -1.46
CA LEU A 52 3.93 -11.77 -2.35
C LEU A 52 5.27 -12.08 -1.68
N THR A 53 5.42 -11.65 -0.42
CA THR A 53 6.62 -11.92 0.37
C THR A 53 6.79 -13.42 0.60
N LEU A 54 5.71 -14.12 0.92
CA LEU A 54 5.73 -15.57 1.11
C LEU A 54 6.21 -16.30 -0.16
N TYR A 55 5.65 -15.94 -1.30
CA TYR A 55 5.98 -16.59 -2.57
C TYR A 55 7.43 -16.34 -3.00
N ARG A 56 7.92 -15.12 -2.82
CA ARG A 56 9.23 -14.73 -3.35
C ARG A 56 10.37 -14.91 -2.35
N LEU A 57 10.11 -14.71 -1.06
CA LEU A 57 11.18 -14.66 -0.05
C LEU A 57 11.04 -15.71 1.05
N GLY A 58 9.89 -16.41 1.10
CA GLY A 58 9.67 -17.51 2.03
C GLY A 58 8.98 -17.11 3.32
N PHE A 59 8.70 -18.13 4.15
CA PHE A 59 7.87 -18.01 5.35
C PHE A 59 8.49 -17.10 6.41
N GLU A 60 9.80 -17.17 6.61
CA GLU A 60 10.47 -16.34 7.64
C GLU A 60 10.30 -14.85 7.36
N GLN A 61 10.54 -14.42 6.12
CA GLN A 61 10.39 -13.02 5.73
C GLN A 61 8.93 -12.57 5.76
N ALA A 62 8.01 -13.43 5.35
CA ALA A 62 6.58 -13.14 5.42
C ALA A 62 6.13 -12.95 6.87
N THR A 63 6.62 -13.79 7.79
CA THR A 63 6.32 -13.68 9.22
C THR A 63 6.87 -12.37 9.81
N ARG A 64 8.09 -11.99 9.43
CA ARG A 64 8.69 -10.71 9.87
C ARG A 64 7.87 -9.53 9.39
N PHE A 65 7.48 -9.53 8.12
CA PHE A 65 6.62 -8.50 7.56
C PHE A 65 5.32 -8.37 8.36
N SER A 66 4.69 -9.52 8.62
CA SER A 66 3.43 -9.58 9.36
C SER A 66 3.57 -8.96 10.75
N GLN A 67 4.60 -9.37 11.50
CA GLN A 67 4.84 -8.85 12.85
C GLN A 67 5.15 -7.36 12.84
N ASN A 68 6.01 -6.90 11.94
CA ASN A 68 6.35 -5.49 11.83
C ASN A 68 5.13 -4.63 11.49
N CYS A 69 4.27 -5.13 10.62
CA CYS A 69 3.06 -4.43 10.22
C CYS A 69 2.08 -4.30 11.40
N LEU A 70 1.89 -5.38 12.16
CA LEU A 70 1.03 -5.37 13.35
C LEU A 70 1.54 -4.42 14.43
N GLU A 71 2.86 -4.27 14.57
CA GLU A 71 3.46 -3.43 15.60
C GLU A 71 3.49 -1.95 15.20
N SER A 72 3.69 -1.64 13.92
CA SER A 72 4.05 -0.29 13.47
C SER A 72 2.97 0.40 12.64
N ALA A 73 2.02 -0.32 12.07
CA ALA A 73 1.01 0.26 11.19
C ALA A 73 -0.36 0.27 11.85
N ASN A 74 -1.19 1.22 11.41
CA ASN A 74 -2.61 1.22 11.72
C ASN A 74 -3.33 0.40 10.65
N LEU A 75 -3.84 -0.77 11.03
CA LEU A 75 -4.57 -1.63 10.10
C LEU A 75 -6.02 -1.14 9.94
N LEU A 76 -6.50 -1.18 8.71
CA LEU A 76 -7.83 -0.73 8.35
C LEU A 76 -8.55 -1.81 7.57
N ASN A 77 -9.73 -2.20 8.04
CA ASN A 77 -10.59 -3.14 7.30
C ASN A 77 -11.63 -2.35 6.50
N PRO A 78 -11.59 -2.40 5.16
CA PRO A 78 -12.56 -1.70 4.34
C PRO A 78 -13.98 -2.24 4.56
N THR A 79 -14.97 -1.38 4.32
CA THR A 79 -16.39 -1.77 4.37
C THR A 79 -16.81 -2.42 3.06
N GLU A 80 -17.91 -3.16 3.08
CA GLU A 80 -18.49 -3.71 1.86
C GLU A 80 -18.78 -2.62 0.83
N GLU A 81 -19.30 -1.48 1.26
CA GLU A 81 -19.56 -0.34 0.38
C GLU A 81 -18.28 0.13 -0.34
N GLN A 82 -17.16 0.21 0.39
CA GLN A 82 -15.88 0.60 -0.20
C GLN A 82 -15.39 -0.41 -1.23
N TYR A 83 -15.55 -1.70 -0.97
CA TYR A 83 -15.24 -2.75 -1.93
C TYR A 83 -16.09 -2.61 -3.20
N LEU A 84 -17.38 -2.38 -3.05
CA LEU A 84 -18.29 -2.22 -4.20
C LEU A 84 -17.93 -0.99 -5.03
N LYS A 85 -17.56 0.11 -4.38
CA LYS A 85 -17.09 1.30 -5.07
C LYS A 85 -15.79 1.02 -5.86
N ALA A 86 -14.88 0.22 -5.29
CA ALA A 86 -13.64 -0.14 -5.96
C ALA A 86 -13.89 -0.98 -7.21
N ILE A 87 -14.78 -1.96 -7.12
CA ILE A 87 -15.18 -2.80 -8.25
C ILE A 87 -15.76 -1.94 -9.39
N LYS A 88 -16.59 -0.97 -9.04
CA LYS A 88 -17.17 -0.05 -10.01
C LYS A 88 -16.11 0.87 -10.62
N LYS A 89 -15.15 1.31 -9.81
CA LYS A 89 -14.09 2.23 -10.25
C LYS A 89 -13.19 1.60 -11.32
N VAL A 90 -12.81 0.33 -11.19
CA VAL A 90 -11.94 -0.31 -12.19
C VAL A 90 -12.57 -0.35 -13.57
N GLN A 91 -13.89 -0.35 -13.64
CA GLN A 91 -14.63 -0.36 -14.91
C GLN A 91 -14.49 0.94 -15.71
N GLN A 92 -14.03 2.01 -15.05
CA GLN A 92 -13.77 3.31 -15.69
C GLN A 92 -12.44 3.34 -16.44
N PHE A 93 -11.60 2.32 -16.26
CA PHE A 93 -10.24 2.28 -16.83
C PHE A 93 -10.00 0.98 -17.59
N PRO A 94 -10.80 0.70 -18.66
CA PRO A 94 -10.72 -0.59 -19.36
C PRO A 94 -9.40 -0.80 -20.10
N ASP A 95 -8.66 0.26 -20.37
CA ASP A 95 -7.36 0.24 -21.05
C ASP A 95 -6.16 0.16 -20.09
N GLN A 96 -6.44 0.03 -18.77
CA GLN A 96 -5.40 -0.03 -17.74
C GLN A 96 -5.47 -1.37 -17.00
N THR A 97 -4.32 -1.80 -16.46
CA THR A 97 -4.26 -2.98 -15.59
C THR A 97 -4.38 -2.59 -14.12
N ILE A 98 -5.41 -1.82 -13.80
CA ILE A 98 -5.71 -1.39 -12.43
C ILE A 98 -6.46 -2.52 -11.74
N THR A 99 -5.90 -3.03 -10.64
CA THR A 99 -6.54 -4.09 -9.86
C THR A 99 -7.62 -3.52 -8.93
N ILE A 100 -8.45 -4.41 -8.40
CA ILE A 100 -9.44 -4.00 -7.39
C ILE A 100 -8.75 -3.48 -6.14
N VAL A 101 -7.60 -4.04 -5.76
CA VAL A 101 -6.82 -3.54 -4.61
C VAL A 101 -6.32 -2.12 -4.87
N ASP A 102 -5.84 -1.83 -6.08
CA ASP A 102 -5.43 -0.47 -6.46
C ASP A 102 -6.59 0.51 -6.36
N ALA A 103 -7.73 0.14 -6.93
CA ALA A 103 -8.93 0.99 -6.90
C ALA A 103 -9.46 1.18 -5.48
N LEU A 104 -9.43 0.14 -4.66
CA LEU A 104 -9.82 0.21 -3.25
C LEU A 104 -8.91 1.16 -2.48
N THR A 105 -7.59 1.06 -2.71
CA THR A 105 -6.62 1.97 -2.10
C THR A 105 -6.92 3.42 -2.50
N ALA A 106 -7.27 3.65 -3.77
CA ALA A 106 -7.67 4.98 -4.26
C ALA A 106 -8.94 5.49 -3.56
N ILE A 107 -9.96 4.64 -3.41
CA ILE A 107 -11.21 4.98 -2.69
C ILE A 107 -10.90 5.35 -1.24
N LEU A 108 -10.10 4.55 -0.55
CA LEU A 108 -9.75 4.79 0.85
C LEU A 108 -8.96 6.10 1.02
N ALA A 109 -7.98 6.35 0.15
CA ALA A 109 -7.19 7.57 0.19
C ALA A 109 -8.07 8.81 0.04
N ASP A 110 -9.01 8.76 -0.89
CA ASP A 110 -9.93 9.86 -1.16
C ASP A 110 -10.86 10.10 0.03
N GLU A 111 -11.47 9.05 0.57
CA GLU A 111 -12.39 9.16 1.70
C GLU A 111 -11.69 9.57 3.00
N LEU A 112 -10.47 9.11 3.23
CA LEU A 112 -9.67 9.48 4.39
C LEU A 112 -8.92 10.81 4.21
N ASN A 113 -8.87 11.31 2.99
CA ASN A 113 -8.15 12.52 2.61
C ASN A 113 -6.66 12.45 3.01
N ILE A 114 -6.01 11.33 2.68
CA ILE A 114 -4.58 11.12 2.91
C ILE A 114 -3.91 10.64 1.63
N PRO A 115 -2.62 10.97 1.41
CA PRO A 115 -1.92 10.54 0.21
C PRO A 115 -1.53 9.08 0.28
N VAL A 116 -1.31 8.47 -0.88
CA VAL A 116 -0.90 7.07 -1.00
C VAL A 116 0.63 6.99 -1.10
N TRP A 117 1.20 6.09 -0.33
CA TRP A 117 2.62 5.72 -0.43
C TRP A 117 2.73 4.56 -1.41
N THR A 118 3.20 4.83 -2.62
CA THR A 118 3.20 3.86 -3.73
C THR A 118 4.29 4.21 -4.73
N TYR A 119 4.69 3.21 -5.54
CA TYR A 119 5.56 3.37 -6.69
C TYR A 119 4.82 3.07 -8.00
N ASP A 120 3.51 2.85 -7.93
CA ASP A 120 2.67 2.50 -9.07
C ASP A 120 2.07 3.77 -9.70
N TYR A 121 2.35 3.99 -11.00
CA TYR A 121 1.82 5.15 -11.73
C TYR A 121 0.30 5.13 -11.89
N HIS A 122 -0.37 4.01 -11.66
CA HIS A 122 -1.84 3.94 -11.77
C HIS A 122 -2.55 4.92 -10.86
N PHE A 123 -1.92 5.31 -9.73
CA PHE A 123 -2.52 6.32 -8.84
C PHE A 123 -2.50 7.69 -9.48
N ASP A 124 -1.51 8.02 -10.30
CA ASP A 124 -1.52 9.26 -11.09
C ASP A 124 -2.64 9.19 -12.15
N VAL A 125 -2.84 8.03 -12.78
CA VAL A 125 -3.94 7.81 -13.74
C VAL A 125 -5.29 8.05 -13.07
N MET A 126 -5.48 7.54 -11.86
CA MET A 126 -6.71 7.73 -11.07
C MET A 126 -6.81 9.11 -10.41
N LYS A 127 -5.81 9.97 -10.58
CA LYS A 127 -5.76 11.33 -10.01
C LYS A 127 -5.82 11.33 -8.49
N ILE A 128 -5.14 10.39 -7.88
CA ILE A 128 -5.02 10.27 -6.43
C ILE A 128 -3.70 10.87 -5.99
N SER A 129 -3.72 11.64 -4.90
CA SER A 129 -2.53 12.25 -4.33
C SER A 129 -1.55 11.19 -3.85
N VAL A 130 -0.29 11.31 -4.27
CA VAL A 130 0.78 10.38 -3.92
C VAL A 130 1.76 11.07 -2.98
N TRP A 131 2.13 10.38 -1.91
CA TRP A 131 3.16 10.86 -1.00
C TRP A 131 4.54 10.60 -1.61
N ARG A 132 5.31 11.67 -1.74
CA ARG A 132 6.67 11.62 -2.29
C ARG A 132 7.67 12.37 -1.42
#